data_79681e036dc63fbd593244ce4d5c2316
#
_entry.id   79681e036dc63fbd593244ce4d5c2316
#
_cell.length_a   1.000
_cell.length_b   1.000
_cell.length_c   1.000
_cell.angle_alpha   90.00
_cell.angle_beta   90.00
_cell.angle_gamma   90.00
#
_symmetry.space_group_name_H-M   'P 1'
#
loop_
_entity.id
_entity.type
_entity.pdbx_description
1 polymer ?
#
loop_
_entity_poly.entity_id
_entity_poly.type
_entity_poly.pdbx_seq_one_letter_code
_entity_poly.pdbx_strand_id
1 'polypeptide(L)'
;MDIGGQSTRPGSVRISPEEEWARIENVVKAVAEKTNLAISIDTFYPEVAEKALKAGAHIINDVTGFAPEMWRAVENTDCGCIVMHPGDPDDLNGAGGDILERVRAFFEKKTAEAEQHGVNKNRLCFDPGIGFGKTNEENFALIANPEKIRVPGTALLMAASRKRVIGAVCGNPPFEDRMAGTVAAHTASVLFGADMVRAHDTFEAVQAARVADAIKQFRKGV
;
A
#
# COMPACT_ATOMS: atom_id res chain seq x y z
N MET A 1 -7.53 -7.06 -7.03
CA MET A 1 -8.24 -7.28 -5.74
C MET A 1 -7.20 -7.53 -4.69
N ASP A 2 -7.31 -6.91 -3.50
CA ASP A 2 -6.39 -7.14 -2.37
C ASP A 2 -7.14 -7.93 -1.28
N ILE A 3 -6.57 -9.07 -0.86
CA ILE A 3 -7.23 -10.06 0.02
C ILE A 3 -6.35 -10.25 1.26
N GLY A 4 -6.92 -10.10 2.46
CA GLY A 4 -6.24 -10.33 3.72
C GLY A 4 -7.07 -11.17 4.69
N GLY A 5 -6.43 -12.04 5.47
CA GLY A 5 -7.07 -12.95 6.44
C GLY A 5 -7.11 -12.39 7.86
N GLN A 6 -6.38 -11.31 8.13
CA GLN A 6 -6.35 -10.68 9.45
C GLN A 6 -6.37 -9.15 9.36
N SER A 7 -6.71 -8.51 10.47
CA SER A 7 -6.62 -7.06 10.55
C SER A 7 -5.18 -6.63 10.82
N THR A 8 -4.68 -5.71 10.00
CA THR A 8 -3.36 -5.07 10.19
C THR A 8 -3.46 -3.71 10.89
N ARG A 9 -4.65 -3.35 11.41
CA ARG A 9 -4.86 -2.10 12.16
C ARG A 9 -4.09 -2.14 13.48
N PRO A 10 -3.51 -1.00 13.93
CA PRO A 10 -2.88 -0.92 15.24
C PRO A 10 -3.80 -1.43 16.35
N GLY A 11 -3.27 -2.34 17.19
CA GLY A 11 -4.02 -2.96 18.30
C GLY A 11 -4.85 -4.19 17.93
N SER A 12 -4.82 -4.65 16.67
CA SER A 12 -5.44 -5.92 16.31
C SER A 12 -4.70 -7.12 16.89
N VAL A 13 -5.43 -8.19 17.20
CA VAL A 13 -4.86 -9.45 17.66
C VAL A 13 -4.33 -10.22 16.46
N ARG A 14 -3.05 -10.63 16.52
CA ARG A 14 -2.45 -11.47 15.49
C ARG A 14 -2.97 -12.89 15.61
N ILE A 15 -3.21 -13.52 14.45
CA ILE A 15 -3.54 -14.94 14.33
C ILE A 15 -2.33 -15.71 13.79
N SER A 16 -2.37 -17.05 13.80
CA SER A 16 -1.29 -17.83 13.22
C SER A 16 -1.31 -17.79 11.68
N PRO A 17 -0.16 -18.08 11.01
CA PRO A 17 -0.12 -18.20 9.55
C PRO A 17 -1.09 -19.25 9.00
N GLU A 18 -1.28 -20.37 9.73
CA GLU A 18 -2.21 -21.43 9.35
C GLU A 18 -3.66 -20.94 9.39
N GLU A 19 -4.02 -20.20 10.43
CA GLU A 19 -5.36 -19.63 10.55
C GLU A 19 -5.61 -18.55 9.50
N GLU A 20 -4.63 -17.68 9.24
CA GLU A 20 -4.74 -16.68 8.19
C GLU A 20 -4.96 -17.33 6.82
N TRP A 21 -4.13 -18.32 6.49
CA TRP A 21 -4.30 -19.03 5.22
C TRP A 21 -5.65 -19.72 5.10
N ALA A 22 -6.10 -20.42 6.15
CA ALA A 22 -7.40 -21.11 6.14
C ALA A 22 -8.58 -20.15 5.87
N ARG A 23 -8.48 -18.88 6.28
CA ARG A 23 -9.51 -17.86 6.03
C ARG A 23 -9.57 -17.40 4.58
N ILE A 24 -8.44 -17.34 3.88
CA ILE A 24 -8.35 -16.73 2.54
C ILE A 24 -8.22 -17.75 1.41
N GLU A 25 -7.77 -18.98 1.67
CA GLU A 25 -7.46 -20.00 0.66
C GLU A 25 -8.57 -20.18 -0.38
N ASN A 26 -9.79 -20.40 0.07
CA ASN A 26 -10.93 -20.63 -0.83
C ASN A 26 -11.28 -19.40 -1.66
N VAL A 27 -11.11 -18.19 -1.09
CA VAL A 27 -11.34 -16.94 -1.81
C VAL A 27 -10.29 -16.74 -2.88
N VAL A 28 -9.00 -16.92 -2.56
CA VAL A 28 -7.88 -16.79 -3.51
C VAL A 28 -8.08 -17.74 -4.69
N LYS A 29 -8.33 -19.03 -4.42
CA LYS A 29 -8.56 -20.04 -5.46
C LYS A 29 -9.77 -19.69 -6.33
N ALA A 30 -10.90 -19.30 -5.72
CA ALA A 30 -12.10 -18.96 -6.47
C ALA A 30 -11.92 -17.72 -7.36
N VAL A 31 -11.19 -16.70 -6.90
CA VAL A 31 -10.91 -15.51 -7.71
C VAL A 31 -9.95 -15.86 -8.85
N ALA A 32 -8.91 -16.65 -8.60
CA ALA A 32 -7.95 -17.09 -9.60
C ALA A 32 -8.62 -17.91 -10.71
N GLU A 33 -9.55 -18.80 -10.36
CA GLU A 33 -10.28 -19.66 -11.33
C GLU A 33 -11.35 -18.92 -12.14
N LYS A 34 -12.04 -17.96 -11.51
CA LYS A 34 -13.25 -17.38 -12.09
C LYS A 34 -13.08 -15.98 -12.68
N THR A 35 -11.91 -15.37 -12.53
CA THR A 35 -11.68 -13.99 -12.97
C THR A 35 -10.28 -13.82 -13.54
N ASN A 36 -10.08 -12.73 -14.31
CA ASN A 36 -8.77 -12.28 -14.77
C ASN A 36 -8.22 -11.13 -13.94
N LEU A 37 -8.70 -10.97 -12.69
CA LEU A 37 -8.25 -9.88 -11.82
C LEU A 37 -6.84 -10.18 -11.28
N ALA A 38 -6.00 -9.16 -11.21
CA ALA A 38 -4.78 -9.26 -10.43
C ALA A 38 -5.13 -9.44 -8.94
N ILE A 39 -4.54 -10.47 -8.32
CA ILE A 39 -4.77 -10.83 -6.91
C ILE A 39 -3.57 -10.38 -6.11
N SER A 40 -3.80 -9.52 -5.12
CA SER A 40 -2.84 -9.11 -4.11
C SER A 40 -3.21 -9.75 -2.77
N ILE A 41 -2.21 -10.17 -2.00
CA ILE A 41 -2.40 -10.76 -0.67
C ILE A 41 -1.78 -9.84 0.37
N ASP A 42 -2.64 -9.30 1.25
CA ASP A 42 -2.24 -8.47 2.40
C ASP A 42 -1.83 -9.42 3.55
N THR A 43 -0.53 -9.70 3.64
CA THR A 43 0.06 -10.57 4.65
C THR A 43 1.49 -10.18 4.96
N PHE A 44 1.91 -10.40 6.19
CA PHE A 44 3.30 -10.29 6.64
C PHE A 44 3.92 -11.65 7.03
N TYR A 45 3.22 -12.76 6.71
CA TYR A 45 3.73 -14.11 6.91
C TYR A 45 4.28 -14.69 5.61
N PRO A 46 5.58 -15.01 5.54
CA PRO A 46 6.18 -15.63 4.35
C PRO A 46 5.48 -16.92 3.94
N GLU A 47 5.05 -17.75 4.91
CA GLU A 47 4.37 -19.02 4.67
C GLU A 47 3.00 -18.83 4.00
N VAL A 48 2.30 -17.75 4.34
CA VAL A 48 1.02 -17.39 3.69
C VAL A 48 1.28 -16.86 2.28
N ALA A 49 2.31 -16.03 2.10
CA ALA A 49 2.73 -15.51 0.81
C ALA A 49 3.07 -16.66 -0.17
N GLU A 50 3.89 -17.63 0.25
CA GLU A 50 4.24 -18.80 -0.58
C GLU A 50 3.02 -19.60 -0.99
N LYS A 51 2.10 -19.90 -0.06
CA LYS A 51 0.87 -20.64 -0.34
C LYS A 51 -0.03 -19.88 -1.30
N ALA A 52 -0.16 -18.57 -1.11
CA ALA A 52 -0.99 -17.71 -1.95
C ALA A 52 -0.45 -17.60 -3.39
N LEU A 53 0.87 -17.46 -3.56
CA LEU A 53 1.51 -17.45 -4.87
C LEU A 53 1.30 -18.78 -5.61
N LYS A 54 1.44 -19.92 -4.93
CA LYS A 54 1.12 -21.24 -5.48
C LYS A 54 -0.36 -21.40 -5.84
N ALA A 55 -1.25 -20.66 -5.17
CA ALA A 55 -2.70 -20.69 -5.44
C ALA A 55 -3.14 -19.68 -6.52
N GLY A 56 -2.21 -18.93 -7.12
CA GLY A 56 -2.50 -18.01 -8.23
C GLY A 56 -2.52 -16.53 -7.85
N ALA A 57 -2.00 -16.15 -6.68
CA ALA A 57 -1.78 -14.75 -6.36
C ALA A 57 -0.66 -14.15 -7.23
N HIS A 58 -0.75 -12.85 -7.52
CA HIS A 58 0.17 -12.12 -8.40
C HIS A 58 1.03 -11.12 -7.64
N ILE A 59 0.59 -10.68 -6.46
CA ILE A 59 1.20 -9.58 -5.69
C ILE A 59 1.19 -9.97 -4.21
N ILE A 60 2.27 -9.70 -3.50
CA ILE A 60 2.33 -9.72 -2.04
C ILE A 60 2.36 -8.29 -1.53
N ASN A 61 1.44 -7.95 -0.63
CA ASN A 61 1.32 -6.66 0.03
C ASN A 61 1.65 -6.83 1.52
N ASP A 62 2.84 -6.34 1.93
CA ASP A 62 3.31 -6.46 3.30
C ASP A 62 3.37 -5.09 3.99
N VAL A 63 2.48 -4.91 4.95
CA VAL A 63 2.38 -3.68 5.76
C VAL A 63 3.48 -3.54 6.82
N THR A 64 4.34 -4.54 6.98
CA THR A 64 5.47 -4.50 7.92
C THR A 64 6.79 -4.11 7.26
N GLY A 65 6.79 -3.95 5.93
CA GLY A 65 7.91 -3.43 5.17
C GLY A 65 8.87 -4.49 4.66
N PHE A 66 8.41 -5.71 4.41
CA PHE A 66 9.20 -6.82 3.85
C PHE A 66 10.44 -7.15 4.71
N ALA A 67 10.26 -8.00 5.68
CA ALA A 67 11.36 -8.59 6.44
C ALA A 67 12.22 -9.50 5.54
N PRO A 68 13.47 -9.84 5.92
CA PRO A 68 14.36 -10.70 5.12
C PRO A 68 13.73 -12.04 4.72
N GLU A 69 12.87 -12.59 5.58
CA GLU A 69 12.13 -13.85 5.32
C GLU A 69 11.13 -13.68 4.18
N MET A 70 10.48 -12.52 4.09
CA MET A 70 9.53 -12.24 3.01
C MET A 70 10.26 -12.09 1.67
N TRP A 71 11.43 -11.48 1.63
CA TRP A 71 12.24 -11.42 0.40
C TRP A 71 12.59 -12.84 -0.10
N ARG A 72 12.98 -13.77 0.81
CA ARG A 72 13.24 -15.18 0.45
C ARG A 72 12.01 -15.90 -0.10
N ALA A 73 10.82 -15.59 0.41
CA ALA A 73 9.58 -16.19 -0.07
C ALA A 73 9.22 -15.76 -1.52
N VAL A 74 9.71 -14.61 -1.98
CA VAL A 74 9.35 -14.05 -3.29
C VAL A 74 10.51 -14.04 -4.32
N GLU A 75 11.76 -14.31 -3.91
CA GLU A 75 12.96 -14.18 -4.75
C GLU A 75 12.92 -15.04 -6.02
N ASN A 76 12.38 -16.26 -5.94
CA ASN A 76 12.27 -17.21 -7.05
C ASN A 76 10.90 -17.15 -7.75
N THR A 77 10.20 -16.03 -7.69
CA THR A 77 8.89 -15.82 -8.32
C THR A 77 8.90 -14.57 -9.21
N ASP A 78 7.84 -14.37 -9.97
CA ASP A 78 7.64 -13.14 -10.77
C ASP A 78 6.60 -12.20 -10.13
N CYS A 79 6.22 -12.41 -8.86
CA CYS A 79 5.18 -11.62 -8.21
C CYS A 79 5.60 -10.15 -8.04
N GLY A 80 4.63 -9.24 -8.06
CA GLY A 80 4.79 -7.87 -7.59
C GLY A 80 4.90 -7.82 -6.06
N CYS A 81 5.62 -6.84 -5.54
CA CYS A 81 5.83 -6.64 -4.12
C CYS A 81 5.36 -5.24 -3.73
N ILE A 82 4.30 -5.14 -2.92
CA ILE A 82 3.88 -3.88 -2.31
C ILE A 82 4.53 -3.81 -0.93
N VAL A 83 5.46 -2.88 -0.78
CA VAL A 83 6.27 -2.69 0.43
C VAL A 83 5.82 -1.42 1.13
N MET A 84 5.17 -1.56 2.29
CA MET A 84 4.69 -0.39 3.03
C MET A 84 5.74 0.09 4.04
N HIS A 85 5.84 1.42 4.19
CA HIS A 85 6.56 2.04 5.31
C HIS A 85 5.69 1.94 6.59
N PRO A 86 6.07 1.08 7.55
CA PRO A 86 5.19 0.75 8.68
C PRO A 86 5.02 1.90 9.66
N GLY A 87 5.87 2.92 9.59
CA GLY A 87 6.03 3.95 10.62
C GLY A 87 6.88 3.43 11.79
N ASP A 88 7.51 4.35 12.50
CA ASP A 88 8.17 4.06 13.75
C ASP A 88 7.24 4.47 14.91
N PRO A 89 6.98 3.62 15.92
CA PRO A 89 6.27 4.04 17.12
C PRO A 89 6.91 5.24 17.83
N ASP A 90 8.23 5.39 17.73
CA ASP A 90 8.97 6.52 18.29
C ASP A 90 8.82 7.80 17.44
N ASP A 91 8.45 7.69 16.17
CA ASP A 91 8.19 8.83 15.27
C ASP A 91 6.97 9.67 15.69
N LEU A 92 6.00 9.10 16.42
CA LEU A 92 4.83 9.83 16.95
C LEU A 92 5.22 10.98 17.88
N ASN A 93 6.45 10.98 18.40
CA ASN A 93 6.98 12.02 19.28
C ASN A 93 7.75 13.12 18.52
N GLY A 94 7.72 13.13 17.18
CA GLY A 94 8.35 14.18 16.36
C GLY A 94 9.88 14.16 16.37
N ALA A 95 10.50 13.06 16.79
CA ALA A 95 11.96 12.95 16.97
C ALA A 95 12.74 12.74 15.65
N GLY A 96 12.08 12.56 14.50
CA GLY A 96 12.67 11.93 13.34
C GLY A 96 13.03 12.81 12.12
N GLY A 97 12.87 14.12 12.13
CA GLY A 97 13.14 14.96 10.95
C GLY A 97 12.02 14.95 9.89
N ASP A 98 12.32 15.31 8.64
CA ASP A 98 11.33 15.39 7.56
C ASP A 98 10.79 14.01 7.18
N ILE A 99 9.48 13.83 7.26
CA ILE A 99 8.79 12.57 6.92
C ILE A 99 9.04 12.15 5.46
N LEU A 100 9.17 13.10 4.53
CA LEU A 100 9.43 12.79 3.12
C LEU A 100 10.82 12.18 2.95
N GLU A 101 11.82 12.70 3.65
CA GLU A 101 13.18 12.17 3.63
C GLU A 101 13.25 10.77 4.27
N ARG A 102 12.59 10.56 5.41
CA ARG A 102 12.56 9.27 6.10
C ARG A 102 11.90 8.18 5.25
N VAL A 103 10.73 8.47 4.68
CA VAL A 103 10.02 7.52 3.82
C VAL A 103 10.81 7.22 2.56
N ARG A 104 11.40 8.23 1.93
CA ARG A 104 12.26 8.04 0.77
C ARG A 104 13.47 7.18 1.07
N ALA A 105 14.18 7.46 2.15
CA ALA A 105 15.35 6.66 2.58
C ALA A 105 14.97 5.21 2.86
N PHE A 106 13.80 4.97 3.48
CA PHE A 106 13.27 3.62 3.66
C PHE A 106 13.04 2.91 2.31
N PHE A 107 12.42 3.57 1.33
CA PHE A 107 12.17 2.99 0.01
C PHE A 107 13.47 2.69 -0.74
N GLU A 108 14.46 3.58 -0.67
CA GLU A 108 15.79 3.35 -1.25
C GLU A 108 16.49 2.14 -0.60
N LYS A 109 16.43 2.03 0.73
CA LYS A 109 16.95 0.87 1.47
C LYS A 109 16.25 -0.42 1.03
N LYS A 110 14.92 -0.42 0.96
CA LYS A 110 14.13 -1.60 0.55
C LYS A 110 14.36 -1.99 -0.91
N THR A 111 14.64 -1.02 -1.77
CA THR A 111 15.05 -1.29 -3.15
C THR A 111 16.39 -2.04 -3.19
N ALA A 112 17.37 -1.60 -2.41
CA ALA A 112 18.67 -2.28 -2.33
C ALA A 112 18.55 -3.69 -1.72
N GLU A 113 17.70 -3.89 -0.70
CA GLU A 113 17.41 -5.21 -0.14
C GLU A 113 16.78 -6.14 -1.19
N ALA A 114 15.79 -5.66 -1.95
CA ALA A 114 15.15 -6.42 -3.02
C ALA A 114 16.15 -6.86 -4.09
N GLU A 115 17.03 -5.96 -4.54
CA GLU A 115 18.07 -6.26 -5.53
C GLU A 115 19.06 -7.33 -5.03
N GLN A 116 19.42 -7.33 -3.73
CA GLN A 116 20.25 -8.36 -3.11
C GLN A 116 19.61 -9.76 -3.17
N HIS A 117 18.28 -9.83 -3.16
CA HIS A 117 17.49 -11.05 -3.32
C HIS A 117 17.10 -11.34 -4.78
N GLY A 118 17.69 -10.63 -5.75
CA GLY A 118 17.38 -10.82 -7.18
C GLY A 118 15.99 -10.32 -7.60
N VAL A 119 15.30 -9.58 -6.74
CA VAL A 119 13.99 -8.98 -7.05
C VAL A 119 14.20 -7.67 -7.80
N ASN A 120 13.80 -7.63 -9.06
CA ASN A 120 13.96 -6.43 -9.89
C ASN A 120 13.07 -5.29 -9.40
N LYS A 121 13.61 -4.06 -9.39
CA LYS A 121 12.89 -2.86 -8.92
C LYS A 121 11.57 -2.58 -9.65
N ASN A 122 11.41 -3.03 -10.90
CA ASN A 122 10.14 -2.88 -11.63
C ASN A 122 8.99 -3.73 -11.08
N ARG A 123 9.29 -4.67 -10.16
CA ARG A 123 8.31 -5.47 -9.41
C ARG A 123 7.90 -4.79 -8.10
N LEU A 124 8.57 -3.69 -7.71
CA LEU A 124 8.31 -3.00 -6.45
C LEU A 124 7.25 -1.91 -6.61
N CYS A 125 6.31 -1.91 -5.68
CA CYS A 125 5.37 -0.83 -5.46
C CYS A 125 5.47 -0.40 -3.99
N PHE A 126 5.77 0.86 -3.74
CA PHE A 126 5.90 1.38 -2.38
C PHE A 126 4.63 2.04 -1.89
N ASP A 127 4.27 1.80 -0.62
CA ASP A 127 3.18 2.49 0.09
C ASP A 127 3.79 3.30 1.24
N PRO A 128 3.59 4.62 1.32
CA PRO A 128 4.12 5.44 2.41
C PRO A 128 3.46 5.15 3.77
N GLY A 129 2.44 4.29 3.84
CA GLY A 129 1.80 3.88 5.07
C GLY A 129 0.97 4.99 5.72
N ILE A 130 0.09 5.64 4.97
CA ILE A 130 -0.82 6.65 5.50
C ILE A 130 -1.61 6.08 6.68
N GLY A 131 -1.57 6.76 7.84
CA GLY A 131 -2.28 6.36 9.06
C GLY A 131 -1.55 5.31 9.92
N PHE A 132 -0.32 4.95 9.56
CA PHE A 132 0.53 4.03 10.34
C PHE A 132 1.69 4.81 10.98
N GLY A 133 1.69 4.95 12.31
CA GLY A 133 2.78 5.55 13.09
C GLY A 133 3.18 6.97 12.64
N LYS A 134 2.22 7.79 12.20
CA LYS A 134 2.47 9.13 11.64
C LYS A 134 1.46 10.15 12.15
N THR A 135 1.88 11.39 12.31
CA THR A 135 0.98 12.50 12.65
C THR A 135 0.04 12.84 11.46
N ASN A 136 -0.98 13.66 11.68
CA ASN A 136 -1.86 14.09 10.59
C ASN A 136 -1.10 14.94 9.59
N GLU A 137 -0.22 15.82 10.05
CA GLU A 137 0.62 16.71 9.24
C GLU A 137 1.55 15.88 8.33
N GLU A 138 2.21 14.86 8.88
CA GLU A 138 3.05 13.93 8.12
C GLU A 138 2.26 13.17 7.06
N ASN A 139 1.07 12.67 7.42
CA ASN A 139 0.20 11.99 6.46
C ASN A 139 -0.21 12.91 5.30
N PHE A 140 -0.56 14.17 5.58
CA PHE A 140 -0.89 15.12 4.52
C PHE A 140 0.34 15.54 3.71
N ALA A 141 1.51 15.67 4.33
CA ALA A 141 2.76 15.92 3.60
C ALA A 141 3.05 14.80 2.58
N LEU A 142 2.85 13.53 2.95
CA LEU A 142 3.02 12.38 2.05
C LEU A 142 1.97 12.36 0.92
N ILE A 143 0.70 12.67 1.22
CA ILE A 143 -0.37 12.75 0.21
C ILE A 143 -0.11 13.88 -0.80
N ALA A 144 0.45 15.00 -0.34
CA ALA A 144 0.71 16.17 -1.16
C ALA A 144 2.00 16.10 -2.00
N ASN A 145 2.95 15.20 -1.66
CA ASN A 145 4.27 15.14 -2.31
C ASN A 145 4.70 13.71 -2.71
N PRO A 146 3.87 12.92 -3.42
CA PRO A 146 4.25 11.57 -3.86
C PRO A 146 5.53 11.56 -4.69
N GLU A 147 5.75 12.58 -5.52
CA GLU A 147 6.93 12.70 -6.38
C GLU A 147 8.24 12.81 -5.60
N LYS A 148 8.21 13.35 -4.36
CA LYS A 148 9.43 13.53 -3.54
C LYS A 148 9.89 12.23 -2.87
N ILE A 149 8.96 11.30 -2.63
CA ILE A 149 9.25 10.00 -2.01
C ILE A 149 9.49 8.89 -3.03
N ARG A 150 9.26 9.15 -4.32
CA ARG A 150 9.38 8.16 -5.39
C ARG A 150 10.83 7.72 -5.59
N VAL A 151 11.04 6.41 -5.68
CA VAL A 151 12.28 5.80 -6.16
C VAL A 151 12.14 5.53 -7.68
N PRO A 152 13.09 5.97 -8.52
CA PRO A 152 12.99 5.78 -9.97
C PRO A 152 12.95 4.30 -10.37
N GLY A 153 11.98 3.94 -11.20
CA GLY A 153 11.77 2.58 -11.70
C GLY A 153 10.92 1.69 -10.82
N THR A 154 10.32 2.26 -9.76
CA THR A 154 9.30 1.59 -8.93
C THR A 154 7.94 2.26 -9.10
N ALA A 155 6.87 1.58 -8.68
CA ALA A 155 5.54 2.16 -8.56
C ALA A 155 5.30 2.74 -7.15
N LEU A 156 4.31 3.64 -7.03
CA LEU A 156 3.89 4.24 -5.77
C LEU A 156 2.38 4.07 -5.56
N LEU A 157 2.01 3.43 -4.46
CA LEU A 157 0.62 3.24 -4.03
C LEU A 157 0.27 4.23 -2.93
N MET A 158 -0.94 4.79 -2.98
CA MET A 158 -1.49 5.64 -1.92
C MET A 158 -2.77 5.02 -1.35
N ALA A 159 -2.76 4.68 -0.07
CA ALA A 159 -3.86 4.02 0.63
C ALA A 159 -4.43 4.93 1.73
N ALA A 160 -5.19 5.97 1.35
CA ALA A 160 -5.80 6.92 2.29
C ALA A 160 -7.28 6.62 2.62
N SER A 161 -7.88 5.59 2.00
CA SER A 161 -9.31 5.34 2.02
C SER A 161 -9.89 5.24 3.43
N ARG A 162 -10.83 6.13 3.74
CA ARG A 162 -11.61 6.22 4.98
C ARG A 162 -10.78 6.27 6.27
N LYS A 163 -9.46 6.56 6.15
CA LYS A 163 -8.55 6.59 7.30
C LYS A 163 -8.85 7.76 8.24
N ARG A 164 -8.36 7.65 9.48
CA ARG A 164 -8.59 8.68 10.53
C ARG A 164 -8.08 10.06 10.11
N VAL A 165 -7.00 10.13 9.35
CA VAL A 165 -6.45 11.37 8.82
C VAL A 165 -7.48 12.15 7.99
N ILE A 166 -8.30 11.46 7.19
CA ILE A 166 -9.41 12.08 6.44
C ILE A 166 -10.46 12.62 7.43
N GLY A 167 -10.84 11.80 8.43
CA GLY A 167 -11.80 12.23 9.45
C GLY A 167 -11.36 13.45 10.22
N ALA A 168 -10.08 13.55 10.57
CA ALA A 168 -9.52 14.62 11.40
C ALA A 168 -9.76 16.03 10.84
N VAL A 169 -9.76 16.20 9.51
CA VAL A 169 -10.01 17.49 8.85
C VAL A 169 -11.46 17.68 8.39
N CYS A 170 -12.28 16.63 8.47
CA CYS A 170 -13.67 16.67 8.06
C CYS A 170 -14.66 16.69 9.25
N GLY A 171 -14.21 17.06 10.45
CA GLY A 171 -15.05 17.09 11.65
C GLY A 171 -15.28 15.71 12.29
N ASN A 172 -14.39 14.75 12.03
CA ASN A 172 -14.41 13.37 12.54
C ASN A 172 -15.71 12.59 12.25
N PRO A 173 -16.21 12.57 11.01
CA PRO A 173 -17.39 11.78 10.67
C PRO A 173 -17.15 10.29 10.91
N PRO A 174 -18.19 9.48 11.04
CA PRO A 174 -18.10 8.01 11.05
C PRO A 174 -17.31 7.49 9.85
N PHE A 175 -16.81 6.27 9.96
CA PHE A 175 -16.00 5.62 8.92
C PHE A 175 -16.69 5.62 7.55
N GLU A 176 -18.01 5.36 7.54
CA GLU A 176 -18.85 5.26 6.35
C GLU A 176 -18.96 6.61 5.61
N ASP A 177 -18.94 7.71 6.32
CA ASP A 177 -19.14 9.06 5.79
C ASP A 177 -17.85 9.75 5.31
N ARG A 178 -16.72 9.01 5.25
CA ARG A 178 -15.42 9.56 4.83
C ARG A 178 -15.13 9.40 3.33
N MET A 179 -16.12 9.01 2.54
CA MET A 179 -15.92 8.73 1.11
C MET A 179 -15.51 9.97 0.32
N ALA A 180 -16.20 11.10 0.49
CA ALA A 180 -15.87 12.33 -0.24
C ALA A 180 -14.44 12.82 0.02
N GLY A 181 -14.00 12.79 1.29
CA GLY A 181 -12.61 13.12 1.66
C GLY A 181 -11.60 12.10 1.09
N THR A 182 -11.97 10.82 1.02
CA THR A 182 -11.17 9.78 0.38
C THR A 182 -10.95 10.05 -1.10
N VAL A 183 -12.02 10.38 -1.84
CA VAL A 183 -11.96 10.74 -3.26
C VAL A 183 -11.04 11.93 -3.47
N ALA A 184 -11.18 12.98 -2.65
CA ALA A 184 -10.32 14.17 -2.72
C ALA A 184 -8.84 13.82 -2.51
N ALA A 185 -8.51 13.04 -1.47
CA ALA A 185 -7.14 12.63 -1.17
C ALA A 185 -6.54 11.76 -2.27
N HIS A 186 -7.27 10.79 -2.79
CA HIS A 186 -6.81 9.93 -3.89
C HIS A 186 -6.64 10.69 -5.20
N THR A 187 -7.58 11.59 -5.54
CA THR A 187 -7.45 12.47 -6.72
C THR A 187 -6.17 13.32 -6.62
N ALA A 188 -5.93 13.95 -5.48
CA ALA A 188 -4.72 14.73 -5.26
C ALA A 188 -3.46 13.86 -5.39
N SER A 189 -3.43 12.67 -4.76
CA SER A 189 -2.30 11.75 -4.84
C SER A 189 -1.98 11.36 -6.29
N VAL A 190 -2.98 11.02 -7.10
CA VAL A 190 -2.79 10.69 -8.52
C VAL A 190 -2.27 11.89 -9.30
N LEU A 191 -2.84 13.09 -9.08
CA LEU A 191 -2.39 14.32 -9.74
C LEU A 191 -0.93 14.65 -9.41
N PHE A 192 -0.48 14.35 -8.20
CA PHE A 192 0.87 14.62 -7.72
C PHE A 192 1.84 13.45 -7.92
N GLY A 193 1.43 12.37 -8.54
CA GLY A 193 2.37 11.35 -9.00
C GLY A 193 2.20 9.94 -8.44
N ALA A 194 1.19 9.63 -7.64
CA ALA A 194 0.89 8.24 -7.32
C ALA A 194 0.45 7.46 -8.57
N ASP A 195 0.84 6.18 -8.65
CA ASP A 195 0.51 5.29 -9.77
C ASP A 195 -0.70 4.43 -9.44
N MET A 196 -0.95 4.18 -8.17
CA MET A 196 -2.00 3.29 -7.69
C MET A 196 -2.67 3.85 -6.44
N VAL A 197 -3.96 3.57 -6.27
CA VAL A 197 -4.69 3.83 -5.03
C VAL A 197 -5.33 2.54 -4.52
N ARG A 198 -5.38 2.37 -3.19
CA ARG A 198 -6.11 1.27 -2.54
C ARG A 198 -7.32 1.85 -1.81
N ALA A 199 -8.52 1.39 -2.19
CA ALA A 199 -9.78 1.96 -1.74
C ALA A 199 -10.79 0.90 -1.31
N HIS A 200 -11.68 1.26 -0.37
CA HIS A 200 -12.86 0.45 -0.01
C HIS A 200 -13.97 0.60 -1.07
N ASP A 201 -14.17 1.83 -1.56
CA ASP A 201 -15.21 2.20 -2.52
C ASP A 201 -14.61 2.20 -3.93
N THR A 202 -14.61 1.03 -4.58
CA THR A 202 -13.90 0.82 -5.84
C THR A 202 -14.54 1.60 -7.00
N PHE A 203 -15.86 1.74 -7.02
CA PHE A 203 -16.56 2.46 -8.08
C PHE A 203 -16.16 3.95 -8.09
N GLU A 204 -16.22 4.61 -6.94
CA GLU A 204 -15.84 6.01 -6.77
C GLU A 204 -14.35 6.23 -6.98
N ALA A 205 -13.52 5.30 -6.52
CA ALA A 205 -12.07 5.37 -6.71
C ALA A 205 -11.68 5.28 -8.19
N VAL A 206 -12.33 4.41 -8.97
CA VAL A 206 -12.09 4.31 -10.42
C VAL A 206 -12.50 5.59 -11.13
N GLN A 207 -13.65 6.18 -10.79
CA GLN A 207 -14.07 7.46 -11.37
C GLN A 207 -13.08 8.58 -11.04
N ALA A 208 -12.67 8.67 -9.76
CA ALA A 208 -11.71 9.67 -9.31
C ALA A 208 -10.37 9.55 -10.02
N ALA A 209 -9.83 8.33 -10.16
CA ALA A 209 -8.59 8.07 -10.88
C ALA A 209 -8.67 8.45 -12.35
N ARG A 210 -9.75 8.07 -13.05
CA ARG A 210 -9.96 8.44 -14.46
C ARG A 210 -10.04 9.93 -14.69
N VAL A 211 -10.72 10.67 -13.80
CA VAL A 211 -10.80 12.13 -13.88
C VAL A 211 -9.43 12.75 -13.61
N ALA A 212 -8.70 12.25 -12.59
CA ALA A 212 -7.35 12.73 -12.30
C ALA A 212 -6.39 12.50 -13.47
N ASP A 213 -6.43 11.32 -14.10
CA ASP A 213 -5.61 11.01 -15.28
C ASP A 213 -5.93 11.91 -16.47
N ALA A 214 -7.22 12.16 -16.73
CA ALA A 214 -7.63 13.10 -17.76
C ALA A 214 -7.08 14.52 -17.51
N ILE A 215 -7.19 15.02 -16.27
CA ILE A 215 -6.63 16.32 -15.89
C ILE A 215 -5.10 16.34 -16.09
N LYS A 216 -4.42 15.25 -15.70
CA LYS A 216 -2.96 15.11 -15.81
C LYS A 216 -2.45 15.25 -17.25
N GLN A 217 -3.21 14.74 -18.23
CA GLN A 217 -2.86 14.85 -19.64
C GLN A 217 -2.78 16.32 -20.12
N PHE A 218 -3.67 17.17 -19.60
CA PHE A 218 -3.69 18.60 -19.96
C PHE A 218 -2.67 19.44 -19.16
N ARG A 219 -2.21 18.96 -18.01
CA ARG A 219 -1.14 19.66 -17.23
C ARG A 219 0.26 19.46 -17.83
N LYS A 220 0.50 18.42 -18.60
CA LYS A 220 1.81 18.16 -19.24
C LYS A 220 2.06 19.00 -20.50
N GLY A 221 1.08 19.80 -20.91
CA GLY A 221 1.17 20.69 -22.08
C GLY A 221 1.42 22.17 -21.76
N VAL A 222 1.82 22.50 -20.51
CA VAL A 222 2.17 23.87 -20.12
C VAL A 222 3.62 23.90 -19.70
#